data_3c0ca6e03e1d4832ee9617d5c22d4174
#
_entry.id   3c0ca6e03e1d4832ee9617d5c22d4174
#
_cell.length_a   1.000
_cell.length_b   1.000
_cell.length_c   1.000
_cell.angle_alpha   90.00
_cell.angle_beta   90.00
_cell.angle_gamma   90.00
#
_symmetry.space_group_name_H-M   'P 1'
#
loop_
_entity.id
_entity.type
_entity.pdbx_description
1 polymer ?
#
loop_
_entity_poly.entity_id
_entity_poly.type
_entity_poly.pdbx_seq_one_letter_code
_entity_poly.pdbx_strand_id
1 'polypeptide(L)'
;MVETKGRQDVTISVAIVGGGPAGLTLAAALAQQGGFEIVVFERADDHLSAETYNPDRSYTIDITGHGLRAARFIGITDRFDAGLIHFKGLKIAPHPWLHRLGAGFAEEPYHGRGWTGSRGDICRCLQAHLLERHADCVALHFGAEAVLVDAGQPQLRIASRGDGTGEVRRFDLVVGCDGGGSGVRRSIADHTSGFAVEGADLGNHSLMLHLDQHVDELDPQYLYVLAVHPVTAVAGAINGPGGPADTRWFCQIGFSGTMRFDSAADAGRFLDRAHPLLRHFASDTKVEEFSQRQCLPTGKTKRCSSLVAGRVALLGDAGAPVPPVGQGVNAAMEGATVLAQCLHEHRDSLDAALAAYAATWGRETDALRRIAMTVDLSQPMTPFRILMASFLGYSGLTLAKREDLSYAEAWETFRRGEDRIRRTPLGLVLPPRRG
;
A
#
# COMPACT_ATOMS: atom_id res chain seq x y z
N MET A 1 56.84 4.96 2.60
CA MET A 1 55.69 4.43 3.34
C MET A 1 54.70 5.55 3.51
N VAL A 2 53.66 5.58 2.69
CA VAL A 2 52.57 6.51 2.83
C VAL A 2 51.54 5.84 3.73
N GLU A 3 51.38 6.34 4.96
CA GLU A 3 50.33 5.92 5.86
C GLU A 3 48.98 6.25 5.20
N THR A 4 48.29 5.24 4.76
CA THR A 4 46.85 5.31 4.47
C THR A 4 46.14 5.58 5.81
N LYS A 5 45.82 6.87 6.06
CA LYS A 5 44.85 7.23 7.12
C LYS A 5 43.58 6.42 6.89
N GLY A 6 43.32 5.50 7.80
CA GLY A 6 42.07 4.76 7.84
C GLY A 6 40.92 5.78 7.85
N ARG A 7 40.08 5.71 6.81
CA ARG A 7 38.80 6.38 6.79
C ARG A 7 38.02 5.79 8.00
N GLN A 8 37.77 6.57 9.01
CA GLN A 8 36.75 6.20 10.01
C GLN A 8 35.43 6.05 9.26
N ASP A 9 34.91 4.83 9.21
CA ASP A 9 33.59 4.59 8.67
C ASP A 9 32.58 5.39 9.51
N VAL A 10 32.13 6.53 8.97
CA VAL A 10 31.13 7.37 9.64
C VAL A 10 29.81 6.62 9.58
N THR A 11 29.36 6.10 10.73
CA THR A 11 28.05 5.48 10.86
C THR A 11 26.99 6.59 10.86
N ILE A 12 26.03 6.51 9.94
CA ILE A 12 24.92 7.45 9.82
C ILE A 12 23.78 6.99 10.74
N SER A 13 23.35 7.85 11.66
CA SER A 13 22.20 7.60 12.53
C SER A 13 20.88 7.90 11.80
N VAL A 14 20.02 6.89 11.67
CA VAL A 14 18.74 6.98 10.95
C VAL A 14 17.58 6.69 11.88
N ALA A 15 16.67 7.64 12.01
CA ALA A 15 15.37 7.41 12.65
C ALA A 15 14.27 7.18 11.61
N ILE A 16 13.55 6.08 11.74
CA ILE A 16 12.39 5.73 10.93
C ILE A 16 11.13 5.90 11.77
N VAL A 17 10.24 6.81 11.37
CA VAL A 17 8.97 7.08 12.06
C VAL A 17 7.87 6.29 11.38
N GLY A 18 7.44 5.19 11.99
CA GLY A 18 6.44 4.25 11.53
C GLY A 18 7.00 2.86 11.21
N GLY A 19 6.56 1.85 11.96
CA GLY A 19 6.90 0.43 11.81
C GLY A 19 5.95 -0.34 10.88
N GLY A 20 5.42 0.31 9.84
CA GLY A 20 4.65 -0.33 8.78
C GLY A 20 5.53 -0.97 7.69
N PRO A 21 4.93 -1.50 6.59
CA PRO A 21 5.70 -2.15 5.53
C PRO A 21 6.82 -1.27 4.95
N ALA A 22 6.58 0.04 4.79
CA ALA A 22 7.59 1.00 4.32
C ALA A 22 8.80 1.07 5.26
N GLY A 23 8.55 1.33 6.55
CA GLY A 23 9.63 1.53 7.53
C GLY A 23 10.42 0.26 7.83
N LEU A 24 9.74 -0.88 7.97
CA LEU A 24 10.42 -2.17 8.21
C LEU A 24 11.23 -2.62 6.98
N THR A 25 10.73 -2.39 5.76
CA THR A 25 11.50 -2.67 4.53
C THR A 25 12.72 -1.77 4.42
N LEU A 26 12.58 -0.46 4.75
CA LEU A 26 13.72 0.47 4.76
C LEU A 26 14.76 0.05 5.79
N ALA A 27 14.34 -0.31 7.00
CA ALA A 27 15.26 -0.78 8.03
C ALA A 27 16.07 -2.00 7.55
N ALA A 28 15.41 -3.00 6.92
CA ALA A 28 16.07 -4.16 6.36
C ALA A 28 17.04 -3.81 5.21
N ALA A 29 16.62 -2.92 4.31
CA ALA A 29 17.46 -2.50 3.17
C ALA A 29 18.71 -1.75 3.62
N LEU A 30 18.60 -0.85 4.59
CA LEU A 30 19.74 -0.11 5.16
C LEU A 30 20.67 -1.02 5.96
N ALA A 31 20.10 -1.90 6.80
CA ALA A 31 20.86 -2.85 7.60
C ALA A 31 21.70 -3.79 6.71
N GLN A 32 21.14 -4.29 5.62
CA GLN A 32 21.83 -5.13 4.65
C GLN A 32 23.01 -4.41 3.98
N GLN A 33 22.91 -3.10 3.75
CA GLN A 33 23.97 -2.31 3.12
C GLN A 33 25.08 -1.92 4.08
N GLY A 34 24.81 -1.87 5.40
CA GLY A 34 25.73 -1.47 6.45
C GLY A 34 26.08 0.03 6.45
N GLY A 35 26.74 0.48 7.52
CA GLY A 35 27.12 1.88 7.71
C GLY A 35 26.01 2.74 8.32
N PHE A 36 24.96 2.13 8.86
CA PHE A 36 23.82 2.82 9.47
C PHE A 36 23.54 2.29 10.88
N GLU A 37 23.23 3.19 11.80
CA GLU A 37 22.60 2.90 13.07
C GLU A 37 21.12 3.22 12.93
N ILE A 38 20.24 2.21 13.00
CA ILE A 38 18.84 2.33 12.60
C ILE A 38 17.94 2.18 13.83
N VAL A 39 17.06 3.16 14.01
CA VAL A 39 16.03 3.12 15.06
C VAL A 39 14.67 3.32 14.44
N VAL A 40 13.76 2.36 14.65
CA VAL A 40 12.37 2.42 14.19
C VAL A 40 11.46 2.74 15.37
N PHE A 41 10.63 3.77 15.25
CA PHE A 41 9.62 4.14 16.22
C PHE A 41 8.23 3.83 15.67
N GLU A 42 7.46 2.97 16.35
CA GLU A 42 6.09 2.64 16.01
C GLU A 42 5.18 2.90 17.22
N ARG A 43 4.13 3.68 17.00
CA ARG A 43 3.15 4.02 18.04
C ARG A 43 2.21 2.88 18.42
N ALA A 44 2.01 1.93 17.52
CA ALA A 44 1.21 0.74 17.76
C ALA A 44 1.99 -0.30 18.56
N ASP A 45 1.28 -1.34 18.98
CA ASP A 45 1.87 -2.47 19.68
C ASP A 45 2.71 -3.34 18.72
N ASP A 46 3.58 -4.15 19.31
CA ASP A 46 4.47 -5.08 18.61
C ASP A 46 3.69 -6.05 17.71
N HIS A 47 4.04 -6.13 16.43
CA HIS A 47 3.35 -6.97 15.45
C HIS A 47 3.45 -8.47 15.72
N LEU A 48 4.46 -8.94 16.48
CA LEU A 48 4.62 -10.33 16.83
C LEU A 48 3.82 -10.73 18.07
N SER A 49 3.59 -9.79 18.99
CA SER A 49 2.95 -10.04 20.28
C SER A 49 1.47 -9.65 20.30
N ALA A 50 1.03 -8.71 19.45
CA ALA A 50 -0.33 -8.20 19.42
C ALA A 50 -1.15 -8.80 18.27
N GLU A 51 -2.45 -8.95 18.47
CA GLU A 51 -3.37 -9.23 17.38
C GLU A 51 -3.48 -7.99 16.50
N THR A 52 -2.98 -8.09 15.26
CA THR A 52 -2.97 -6.99 14.29
C THR A 52 -4.24 -6.92 13.43
N TYR A 53 -5.16 -7.88 13.63
CA TYR A 53 -6.42 -7.92 12.90
C TYR A 53 -7.37 -6.81 13.33
N ASN A 54 -7.86 -6.04 12.36
CA ASN A 54 -8.90 -5.03 12.54
C ASN A 54 -10.02 -5.27 11.52
N PRO A 55 -11.24 -5.57 11.97
CA PRO A 55 -12.35 -5.97 11.10
C PRO A 55 -12.78 -4.92 10.07
N ASP A 56 -12.47 -3.65 10.29
CA ASP A 56 -12.81 -2.57 9.36
C ASP A 56 -11.64 -2.21 8.40
N ARG A 57 -10.41 -2.68 8.68
CA ARG A 57 -9.20 -2.23 7.98
C ARG A 57 -8.28 -3.34 7.50
N SER A 58 -8.47 -4.58 7.98
CA SER A 58 -7.66 -5.71 7.53
C SER A 58 -8.27 -6.28 6.25
N TYR A 59 -7.60 -6.05 5.14
CA TYR A 59 -7.96 -6.56 3.81
C TYR A 59 -6.74 -7.20 3.16
N THR A 60 -6.98 -7.98 2.12
CA THR A 60 -5.92 -8.64 1.37
C THR A 60 -5.12 -7.62 0.56
N ILE A 61 -3.81 -7.69 0.71
CA ILE A 61 -2.83 -6.92 -0.05
C ILE A 61 -2.03 -7.91 -0.86
N ASP A 62 -1.94 -7.70 -2.17
CA ASP A 62 -1.08 -8.49 -3.04
C ASP A 62 0.33 -7.88 -3.09
N ILE A 63 1.35 -8.71 -2.85
CA ILE A 63 2.76 -8.37 -3.08
C ILE A 63 3.14 -8.96 -4.43
N THR A 64 3.30 -8.09 -5.41
CA THR A 64 3.57 -8.42 -6.81
C THR A 64 4.61 -7.45 -7.38
N GLY A 65 5.09 -7.64 -8.57
CA GLY A 65 5.96 -6.72 -9.33
C GLY A 65 6.96 -5.93 -8.47
N HIS A 66 6.60 -4.71 -8.18
CA HIS A 66 7.44 -3.78 -7.40
C HIS A 66 7.74 -4.27 -5.97
N GLY A 67 6.75 -4.80 -5.28
CA GLY A 67 6.93 -5.40 -3.95
C GLY A 67 7.78 -6.66 -3.99
N LEU A 68 7.69 -7.45 -5.06
CA LEU A 68 8.54 -8.63 -5.26
C LEU A 68 10.01 -8.23 -5.48
N ARG A 69 10.30 -7.17 -6.25
CA ARG A 69 11.66 -6.64 -6.39
C ARG A 69 12.24 -6.25 -5.03
N ALA A 70 11.46 -5.52 -4.23
CA ALA A 70 11.87 -5.13 -2.88
C ALA A 70 12.07 -6.34 -1.97
N ALA A 71 11.18 -7.33 -2.00
CA ALA A 71 11.30 -8.56 -1.22
C ALA A 71 12.58 -9.34 -1.56
N ARG A 72 12.93 -9.41 -2.84
CA ARG A 72 14.20 -10.02 -3.30
C ARG A 72 15.41 -9.21 -2.84
N PHE A 73 15.33 -7.87 -2.93
CA PHE A 73 16.41 -6.99 -2.51
C PHE A 73 16.78 -7.19 -1.04
N ILE A 74 15.79 -7.27 -0.14
CA ILE A 74 16.04 -7.47 1.29
C ILE A 74 16.15 -8.96 1.69
N GLY A 75 16.03 -9.91 0.76
CA GLY A 75 16.19 -11.35 1.02
C GLY A 75 15.08 -11.98 1.86
N ILE A 76 13.84 -11.44 1.84
CA ILE A 76 12.73 -11.91 2.69
C ILE A 76 11.83 -12.97 2.03
N THR A 77 12.07 -13.34 0.77
CA THR A 77 11.16 -14.17 -0.03
C THR A 77 10.76 -15.48 0.64
N ASP A 78 11.71 -16.18 1.29
CA ASP A 78 11.44 -17.47 1.94
C ASP A 78 10.54 -17.30 3.17
N ARG A 79 10.65 -16.18 3.87
CA ARG A 79 9.78 -15.87 4.99
C ARG A 79 8.36 -15.51 4.52
N PHE A 80 8.24 -14.84 3.38
CA PHE A 80 6.93 -14.60 2.75
C PHE A 80 6.29 -15.91 2.27
N ASP A 81 7.06 -16.86 1.72
CA ASP A 81 6.54 -18.20 1.39
C ASP A 81 5.98 -18.94 2.60
N ALA A 82 6.65 -18.81 3.75
CA ALA A 82 6.23 -19.47 5.00
C ALA A 82 5.08 -18.74 5.71
N GLY A 83 4.98 -17.41 5.60
CA GLY A 83 4.09 -16.58 6.41
C GLY A 83 2.92 -15.95 5.68
N LEU A 84 2.87 -15.99 4.36
CA LEU A 84 1.82 -15.38 3.54
C LEU A 84 1.20 -16.41 2.59
N ILE A 85 0.04 -16.09 2.05
CA ILE A 85 -0.66 -16.93 1.08
C ILE A 85 -0.06 -16.68 -0.31
N HIS A 86 0.27 -17.72 -1.06
CA HIS A 86 0.73 -17.59 -2.44
C HIS A 86 -0.35 -16.98 -3.33
N PHE A 87 0.04 -16.05 -4.20
CA PHE A 87 -0.88 -15.38 -5.12
C PHE A 87 -0.78 -16.00 -6.53
N LYS A 88 -1.91 -16.53 -7.02
CA LYS A 88 -2.01 -17.13 -8.37
C LYS A 88 -2.66 -16.20 -9.40
N GLY A 89 -3.44 -15.21 -8.98
CA GLY A 89 -4.11 -14.32 -9.91
C GLY A 89 -5.47 -13.84 -9.45
N LEU A 90 -6.28 -13.42 -10.42
CA LEU A 90 -7.62 -12.92 -10.20
C LEU A 90 -8.66 -13.92 -10.73
N LYS A 91 -9.79 -14.03 -10.05
CA LYS A 91 -11.01 -14.68 -10.56
C LYS A 91 -12.10 -13.62 -10.63
N ILE A 92 -12.65 -13.43 -11.82
CA ILE A 92 -13.64 -12.39 -12.12
C ILE A 92 -15.00 -13.04 -12.24
N ALA A 93 -15.94 -12.63 -11.39
CA ALA A 93 -17.32 -13.10 -11.46
C ALA A 93 -17.97 -12.66 -12.77
N PRO A 94 -18.78 -13.51 -13.40
CA PRO A 94 -19.57 -13.13 -14.56
C PRO A 94 -20.62 -12.10 -14.15
N HIS A 95 -21.16 -11.37 -15.13
CA HIS A 95 -22.30 -10.49 -14.84
C HIS A 95 -23.44 -11.28 -14.16
N PRO A 96 -24.22 -10.70 -13.22
CA PRO A 96 -25.22 -11.43 -12.45
C PRO A 96 -26.20 -12.29 -13.26
N TRP A 97 -26.62 -11.85 -14.45
CA TRP A 97 -27.52 -12.62 -15.30
C TRP A 97 -26.82 -13.84 -15.95
N LEU A 98 -25.53 -13.74 -16.30
CA LEU A 98 -24.74 -14.87 -16.82
C LEU A 98 -24.46 -15.89 -15.69
N HIS A 99 -24.20 -15.40 -14.49
CA HIS A 99 -24.05 -16.26 -13.32
C HIS A 99 -25.32 -17.11 -13.08
N ARG A 100 -26.50 -16.51 -13.20
CA ARG A 100 -27.80 -17.23 -13.09
C ARG A 100 -28.00 -18.29 -14.19
N LEU A 101 -27.28 -18.18 -15.31
CA LEU A 101 -27.27 -19.16 -16.38
C LEU A 101 -26.15 -20.21 -16.22
N GLY A 102 -25.42 -20.22 -15.09
CA GLY A 102 -24.39 -21.18 -14.77
C GLY A 102 -23.00 -20.81 -15.26
N ALA A 103 -22.76 -19.57 -15.70
CA ALA A 103 -21.41 -19.12 -16.03
C ALA A 103 -20.52 -19.05 -14.77
N GLY A 104 -19.33 -19.67 -14.83
CA GLY A 104 -18.32 -19.65 -13.79
C GLY A 104 -17.43 -18.39 -13.84
N PHE A 105 -16.48 -18.33 -12.92
CA PHE A 105 -15.46 -17.27 -12.89
C PHE A 105 -14.56 -17.33 -14.12
N ALA A 106 -14.25 -16.15 -14.67
CA ALA A 106 -13.13 -16.00 -15.60
C ALA A 106 -11.84 -15.86 -14.79
N GLU A 107 -10.78 -16.55 -15.23
CA GLU A 107 -9.49 -16.52 -14.55
C GLU A 107 -8.50 -15.62 -15.30
N GLU A 108 -7.84 -14.73 -14.58
CA GLU A 108 -6.69 -13.95 -15.03
C GLU A 108 -5.47 -14.36 -14.20
N PRO A 109 -4.63 -15.29 -14.73
CA PRO A 109 -3.50 -15.84 -13.99
C PRO A 109 -2.41 -14.76 -13.80
N TYR A 110 -1.79 -14.74 -12.63
CA TYR A 110 -0.59 -13.97 -12.40
C TYR A 110 0.65 -14.80 -12.75
N HIS A 111 1.40 -14.34 -13.74
CA HIS A 111 2.62 -15.00 -14.17
C HIS A 111 3.82 -14.48 -13.38
N GLY A 112 4.12 -15.11 -12.27
CA GLY A 112 5.24 -14.76 -11.41
C GLY A 112 5.06 -15.25 -9.98
N ARG A 113 6.07 -14.98 -9.15
CA ARG A 113 6.00 -15.22 -7.71
C ARG A 113 5.30 -14.02 -7.08
N GLY A 114 4.35 -14.26 -6.20
CA GLY A 114 3.64 -13.24 -5.45
C GLY A 114 2.92 -13.83 -4.25
N TRP A 115 2.50 -12.96 -3.35
CA TRP A 115 1.84 -13.35 -2.11
C TRP A 115 0.67 -12.43 -1.83
N THR A 116 -0.25 -12.94 -1.01
CA THR A 116 -1.30 -12.13 -0.40
C THR A 116 -1.28 -12.27 1.12
N GLY A 117 -1.66 -11.22 1.80
CA GLY A 117 -1.79 -11.20 3.25
C GLY A 117 -2.36 -9.87 3.72
N SER A 118 -2.70 -9.78 5.00
CA SER A 118 -3.05 -8.50 5.60
C SER A 118 -1.79 -7.64 5.81
N ARG A 119 -1.99 -6.33 6.02
CA ARG A 119 -0.88 -5.46 6.44
C ARG A 119 -0.15 -6.01 7.68
N GLY A 120 -0.91 -6.56 8.64
CA GLY A 120 -0.35 -7.15 9.84
C GLY A 120 0.52 -8.38 9.57
N ASP A 121 0.08 -9.27 8.66
CA ASP A 121 0.85 -10.45 8.25
C ASP A 121 2.18 -10.05 7.60
N ILE A 122 2.14 -9.06 6.71
CA ILE A 122 3.33 -8.53 6.05
C ILE A 122 4.29 -7.91 7.08
N CYS A 123 3.78 -7.11 8.02
CA CYS A 123 4.60 -6.51 9.08
C CYS A 123 5.22 -7.57 10.01
N ARG A 124 4.47 -8.63 10.36
CA ARG A 124 5.02 -9.75 11.15
C ARG A 124 6.18 -10.43 10.44
N CYS A 125 6.06 -10.70 9.16
CA CYS A 125 7.14 -11.27 8.36
C CYS A 125 8.38 -10.36 8.32
N LEU A 126 8.18 -9.06 8.08
CA LEU A 126 9.25 -8.06 8.02
C LEU A 126 9.94 -7.88 9.38
N GLN A 127 9.18 -7.77 10.46
CA GLN A 127 9.73 -7.63 11.82
C GLN A 127 10.53 -8.88 12.23
N ALA A 128 9.98 -10.07 11.98
CA ALA A 128 10.68 -11.31 12.30
C ALA A 128 11.98 -11.46 11.49
N HIS A 129 11.98 -11.01 10.21
CA HIS A 129 13.19 -10.96 9.39
C HIS A 129 14.26 -10.02 9.97
N LEU A 130 13.86 -8.82 10.42
CA LEU A 130 14.77 -7.85 11.04
C LEU A 130 15.39 -8.40 12.32
N LEU A 131 14.59 -8.99 13.20
CA LEU A 131 15.08 -9.56 14.47
C LEU A 131 16.00 -10.75 14.27
N GLU A 132 15.80 -11.54 13.23
CA GLU A 132 16.64 -12.71 12.92
C GLU A 132 17.96 -12.32 12.27
N ARG A 133 17.96 -11.30 11.39
CA ARG A 133 19.08 -10.98 10.51
C ARG A 133 19.87 -9.74 10.89
N HIS A 134 19.24 -8.79 11.60
CA HIS A 134 19.75 -7.44 11.76
C HIS A 134 19.56 -6.86 13.17
N ALA A 135 19.39 -7.71 14.18
CA ALA A 135 19.17 -7.26 15.57
C ALA A 135 20.34 -6.47 16.16
N ASP A 136 21.52 -6.60 15.58
CA ASP A 136 22.76 -5.91 15.99
C ASP A 136 22.81 -4.44 15.54
N CYS A 137 22.11 -4.07 14.48
CA CYS A 137 22.14 -2.71 13.92
C CYS A 137 20.76 -2.03 13.78
N VAL A 138 19.66 -2.74 14.12
CA VAL A 138 18.28 -2.21 14.07
C VAL A 138 17.61 -2.29 15.44
N ALA A 139 17.27 -1.16 16.02
CA ALA A 139 16.46 -1.08 17.24
C ALA A 139 15.00 -0.79 16.88
N LEU A 140 14.05 -1.63 17.37
CA LEU A 140 12.61 -1.45 17.18
C LEU A 140 11.97 -1.00 18.49
N HIS A 141 11.31 0.17 18.48
CA HIS A 141 10.58 0.72 19.62
C HIS A 141 9.10 0.79 19.30
N PHE A 142 8.33 -0.14 19.85
CA PHE A 142 6.87 -0.17 19.78
C PHE A 142 6.24 0.58 20.96
N GLY A 143 4.98 1.05 20.79
CA GLY A 143 4.32 1.89 21.79
C GLY A 143 4.97 3.28 21.93
N ALA A 144 5.83 3.66 20.98
CA ALA A 144 6.61 4.91 20.98
C ALA A 144 6.08 5.86 19.90
N GLU A 145 5.59 7.03 20.31
CA GLU A 145 5.20 8.10 19.40
C GLU A 145 6.39 9.04 19.16
N ALA A 146 6.79 9.18 17.92
CA ALA A 146 7.87 10.07 17.50
C ALA A 146 7.30 11.21 16.64
N VAL A 147 7.55 12.45 17.06
CA VAL A 147 7.06 13.67 16.40
C VAL A 147 8.26 14.50 15.93
N LEU A 148 8.27 14.89 14.66
CA LEU A 148 9.30 15.76 14.10
C LEU A 148 9.18 17.15 14.70
N VAL A 149 10.27 17.63 15.31
CA VAL A 149 10.36 18.95 15.96
C VAL A 149 11.00 19.97 15.03
N ASP A 150 12.06 19.55 14.31
CA ASP A 150 12.80 20.40 13.38
C ASP A 150 13.24 19.58 12.17
N ALA A 151 12.92 20.05 10.97
CA ALA A 151 13.34 19.42 9.72
C ALA A 151 14.73 19.87 9.26
N GLY A 152 15.17 21.07 9.61
CA GLY A 152 16.49 21.60 9.28
C GLY A 152 17.61 20.93 10.08
N GLN A 153 17.31 20.61 11.34
CA GLN A 153 18.13 19.76 12.20
C GLN A 153 17.26 18.58 12.64
N PRO A 154 17.33 17.41 11.96
CA PRO A 154 16.32 16.35 12.13
C PRO A 154 16.26 15.86 13.58
N GLN A 155 15.31 16.42 14.32
CA GLN A 155 15.06 16.16 15.73
C GLN A 155 13.67 15.59 15.92
N LEU A 156 13.59 14.51 16.69
CA LEU A 156 12.34 13.87 17.07
C LEU A 156 12.11 14.04 18.56
N ARG A 157 10.89 14.41 18.94
CA ARG A 157 10.41 14.20 20.31
C ARG A 157 9.80 12.80 20.36
N ILE A 158 10.32 11.96 21.24
CA ILE A 158 9.94 10.58 21.41
C ILE A 158 9.27 10.43 22.76
N ALA A 159 8.02 10.00 22.78
CA ALA A 159 7.25 9.75 23.99
C ALA A 159 6.71 8.31 24.01
N SER A 160 6.72 7.69 25.17
CA SER A 160 5.97 6.44 25.37
C SER A 160 4.47 6.72 25.32
N ARG A 161 3.68 5.77 24.85
CA ARG A 161 2.22 5.90 24.76
C ARG A 161 1.61 6.24 26.12
N GLY A 162 1.00 7.42 26.22
CA GLY A 162 0.38 7.92 27.45
C GLY A 162 1.30 8.73 28.37
N ASP A 163 2.59 8.87 28.03
CA ASP A 163 3.52 9.77 28.72
C ASP A 163 3.63 11.08 27.93
N GLY A 164 3.18 12.19 28.52
CA GLY A 164 3.23 13.51 27.87
C GLY A 164 4.62 14.17 27.85
N THR A 165 5.62 13.54 28.47
CA THR A 165 7.00 14.05 28.57
C THR A 165 7.91 13.23 27.66
N GLY A 166 8.16 13.73 26.44
CA GLY A 166 9.03 13.03 25.48
C GLY A 166 10.47 13.54 25.51
N GLU A 167 11.42 12.63 25.31
CA GLU A 167 12.83 12.96 25.08
C GLU A 167 13.04 13.50 23.66
N VAL A 168 13.84 14.56 23.50
CA VAL A 168 14.25 15.06 22.18
C VAL A 168 15.59 14.45 21.79
N ARG A 169 15.59 13.74 20.67
CA ARG A 169 16.79 13.13 20.09
C ARG A 169 17.06 13.66 18.68
N ARG A 170 18.35 13.82 18.35
CA ARG A 170 18.82 14.23 17.04
C ARG A 170 19.36 13.02 16.27
N PHE A 171 19.15 13.02 14.95
CA PHE A 171 19.64 12.01 14.02
C PHE A 171 20.29 12.69 12.83
N ASP A 172 21.07 11.94 12.04
CA ASP A 172 21.62 12.45 10.77
C ASP A 172 20.53 12.46 9.68
N LEU A 173 19.61 11.50 9.74
CA LEU A 173 18.48 11.35 8.81
C LEU A 173 17.22 10.94 9.58
N VAL A 174 16.09 11.57 9.27
CA VAL A 174 14.76 11.13 9.69
C VAL A 174 13.95 10.71 8.47
N VAL A 175 13.31 9.54 8.52
CA VAL A 175 12.42 9.07 7.45
C VAL A 175 11.01 8.86 7.97
N GLY A 176 10.06 9.67 7.48
CA GLY A 176 8.65 9.55 7.78
C GLY A 176 8.01 8.41 6.99
N CYS A 177 7.63 7.33 7.70
CA CYS A 177 6.93 6.14 7.19
C CYS A 177 5.56 5.96 7.89
N ASP A 178 5.00 7.03 8.44
CA ASP A 178 3.87 7.07 9.37
C ASP A 178 2.49 7.12 8.66
N GLY A 179 2.46 6.76 7.38
CA GLY A 179 1.25 6.48 6.61
C GLY A 179 0.51 7.73 6.12
N GLY A 180 -0.69 7.54 5.54
CA GLY A 180 -1.45 8.59 4.85
C GLY A 180 -1.82 9.79 5.72
N GLY A 181 -1.94 9.59 7.04
CA GLY A 181 -2.15 10.63 8.04
C GLY A 181 -0.87 11.26 8.60
N SER A 182 0.26 11.16 7.91
CA SER A 182 1.60 11.49 8.39
C SER A 182 1.70 12.78 9.20
N GLY A 183 2.21 12.64 10.43
CA GLY A 183 2.62 13.72 11.32
C GLY A 183 3.92 14.38 10.84
N VAL A 184 4.86 13.56 10.35
CA VAL A 184 6.12 14.04 9.79
C VAL A 184 5.87 14.99 8.61
N ARG A 185 5.01 14.60 7.65
CA ARG A 185 4.62 15.47 6.52
C ARG A 185 3.99 16.78 6.98
N ARG A 186 3.09 16.74 7.98
CA ARG A 186 2.48 17.97 8.53
C ARG A 186 3.54 18.87 9.14
N SER A 187 4.42 18.32 9.97
CA SER A 187 5.48 19.09 10.59
C SER A 187 6.40 19.74 9.57
N ILE A 188 6.76 19.03 8.48
CA ILE A 188 7.52 19.64 7.38
C ILE A 188 6.74 20.80 6.76
N ALA A 189 5.46 20.62 6.43
CA ALA A 189 4.63 21.64 5.79
C ALA A 189 4.46 22.89 6.67
N ASP A 190 4.38 22.70 7.99
CA ASP A 190 4.19 23.80 8.94
C ASP A 190 5.47 24.62 9.20
N HIS A 191 6.66 23.99 9.02
CA HIS A 191 7.93 24.60 9.41
C HIS A 191 8.93 24.83 8.26
N THR A 192 8.66 24.32 7.05
CA THR A 192 9.56 24.46 5.91
C THR A 192 8.99 25.36 4.83
N SER A 193 9.58 26.54 4.65
CA SER A 193 9.18 27.47 3.60
C SER A 193 9.30 26.82 2.21
N GLY A 194 8.27 26.99 1.38
CA GLY A 194 8.22 26.42 0.01
C GLY A 194 7.85 24.93 -0.08
N PHE A 195 7.67 24.24 1.05
CA PHE A 195 7.13 22.89 1.03
C PHE A 195 5.59 22.95 0.95
N ALA A 196 5.02 22.39 -0.11
CA ALA A 196 3.59 22.40 -0.34
C ALA A 196 3.01 20.97 -0.39
N VAL A 197 1.79 20.81 0.10
CA VAL A 197 1.03 19.56 0.05
C VAL A 197 -0.30 19.82 -0.64
N GLU A 198 -0.47 19.27 -1.82
CA GLU A 198 -1.72 19.30 -2.57
C GLU A 198 -2.54 18.05 -2.26
N GLY A 199 -3.84 18.20 -2.07
CA GLY A 199 -4.77 17.09 -1.85
C GLY A 199 -5.81 16.99 -2.95
N ALA A 200 -6.22 15.76 -3.28
CA ALA A 200 -7.41 15.49 -4.08
C ALA A 200 -8.22 14.37 -3.44
N ASP A 201 -9.54 14.39 -3.66
CA ASP A 201 -10.47 13.38 -3.18
C ASP A 201 -11.42 13.00 -4.31
N LEU A 202 -11.44 11.71 -4.67
CA LEU A 202 -12.38 11.15 -5.65
C LEU A 202 -13.78 10.92 -5.06
N GLY A 203 -13.96 11.14 -3.75
CA GLY A 203 -15.20 10.83 -3.06
C GLY A 203 -15.50 9.32 -2.93
N ASN A 204 -14.52 8.47 -3.23
CA ASN A 204 -14.66 7.02 -3.07
C ASN A 204 -14.63 6.64 -1.59
N HIS A 205 -15.49 5.70 -1.23
CA HIS A 205 -15.56 5.10 0.10
C HIS A 205 -15.60 3.58 -0.01
N SER A 206 -15.35 2.90 1.10
CA SER A 206 -15.51 1.44 1.17
C SER A 206 -16.10 0.97 2.49
N LEU A 207 -16.73 -0.19 2.41
CA LEU A 207 -17.20 -0.99 3.55
C LEU A 207 -16.60 -2.39 3.45
N MET A 208 -16.37 -3.01 4.61
CA MET A 208 -15.80 -4.34 4.71
C MET A 208 -16.88 -5.37 5.03
N LEU A 209 -17.15 -6.31 4.12
CA LEU A 209 -18.02 -7.46 4.32
C LEU A 209 -17.15 -8.68 4.67
N HIS A 210 -17.38 -9.29 5.82
CA HIS A 210 -16.75 -10.56 6.16
C HIS A 210 -17.53 -11.72 5.55
N LEU A 211 -16.82 -12.72 5.07
CA LEU A 211 -17.39 -13.91 4.46
C LEU A 211 -17.16 -15.10 5.38
N ASP A 212 -18.16 -15.96 5.51
CA ASP A 212 -18.11 -17.15 6.39
C ASP A 212 -18.89 -18.34 5.83
N GLN A 213 -19.71 -18.11 4.80
CA GLN A 213 -20.56 -19.13 4.20
C GLN A 213 -19.99 -19.55 2.86
N HIS A 214 -19.96 -20.87 2.60
CA HIS A 214 -19.48 -21.43 1.32
C HIS A 214 -18.07 -20.97 0.87
N VAL A 215 -17.24 -20.45 1.79
CA VAL A 215 -15.89 -19.97 1.45
C VAL A 215 -14.92 -21.10 1.07
N ASP A 216 -15.25 -22.34 1.38
CA ASP A 216 -14.57 -23.55 0.94
C ASP A 216 -14.65 -23.78 -0.59
N GLU A 217 -15.59 -23.13 -1.28
CA GLU A 217 -15.65 -23.07 -2.75
C GLU A 217 -14.59 -22.16 -3.35
N LEU A 218 -13.93 -21.34 -2.53
CA LEU A 218 -12.94 -20.34 -2.94
C LEU A 218 -11.50 -20.83 -2.66
N ASP A 219 -10.61 -20.68 -3.65
CA ASP A 219 -9.18 -20.91 -3.48
C ASP A 219 -8.54 -19.64 -2.86
N PRO A 220 -7.93 -19.71 -1.66
CA PRO A 220 -7.35 -18.56 -0.99
C PRO A 220 -6.17 -17.93 -1.76
N GLN A 221 -5.64 -18.58 -2.75
CA GLN A 221 -4.54 -18.11 -3.59
C GLN A 221 -4.99 -17.12 -4.69
N TYR A 222 -6.31 -16.86 -4.80
CA TYR A 222 -6.86 -15.90 -5.76
C TYR A 222 -7.54 -14.73 -5.06
N LEU A 223 -7.49 -13.56 -5.69
CA LEU A 223 -8.42 -12.47 -5.41
C LEU A 223 -9.64 -12.59 -6.32
N TYR A 224 -10.83 -12.39 -5.79
CA TYR A 224 -12.09 -12.51 -6.49
C TYR A 224 -12.71 -11.14 -6.72
N VAL A 225 -12.79 -10.71 -7.98
CA VAL A 225 -13.55 -9.53 -8.36
C VAL A 225 -15.00 -9.95 -8.53
N LEU A 226 -15.83 -9.73 -7.49
CA LEU A 226 -17.23 -10.17 -7.44
C LEU A 226 -18.18 -9.17 -8.11
N ALA A 227 -17.86 -7.89 -8.09
CA ALA A 227 -18.62 -6.84 -8.78
C ALA A 227 -17.70 -5.72 -9.25
N VAL A 228 -18.08 -5.05 -10.33
CA VAL A 228 -17.39 -3.87 -10.88
C VAL A 228 -18.31 -2.66 -11.06
N HIS A 229 -19.62 -2.87 -11.04
CA HIS A 229 -20.65 -1.82 -11.16
C HIS A 229 -22.00 -2.31 -10.59
N PRO A 230 -22.80 -1.51 -9.89
CA PRO A 230 -22.58 -0.09 -9.51
C PRO A 230 -21.58 0.11 -8.36
N VAL A 231 -21.06 -0.96 -7.79
CA VAL A 231 -20.02 -0.96 -6.75
C VAL A 231 -18.87 -1.85 -7.21
N THR A 232 -17.68 -1.60 -6.72
CA THR A 232 -16.59 -2.57 -6.84
C THR A 232 -16.62 -3.50 -5.63
N ALA A 233 -16.46 -4.81 -5.85
CA ALA A 233 -16.39 -5.77 -4.76
C ALA A 233 -15.23 -6.73 -5.02
N VAL A 234 -14.21 -6.69 -4.17
CA VAL A 234 -13.02 -7.53 -4.27
C VAL A 234 -12.88 -8.35 -2.99
N ALA A 235 -13.02 -9.67 -3.14
CA ALA A 235 -12.85 -10.60 -2.02
C ALA A 235 -11.47 -11.26 -2.04
N GLY A 236 -10.99 -11.63 -0.86
CA GLY A 236 -9.73 -12.32 -0.68
C GLY A 236 -9.58 -12.91 0.71
N ALA A 237 -8.60 -13.79 0.85
CA ALA A 237 -8.23 -14.39 2.12
C ALA A 237 -7.04 -13.66 2.76
N ILE A 238 -7.02 -13.62 4.07
CA ILE A 238 -5.86 -13.27 4.90
C ILE A 238 -5.64 -14.38 5.93
N ASN A 239 -4.46 -14.39 6.55
CA ASN A 239 -4.19 -15.35 7.60
C ASN A 239 -5.18 -15.22 8.76
N GLY A 240 -5.68 -16.34 9.23
CA GLY A 240 -6.38 -16.46 10.50
C GLY A 240 -5.40 -16.69 11.66
N PRO A 241 -5.89 -17.00 12.86
CA PRO A 241 -5.04 -17.25 14.04
C PRO A 241 -4.06 -18.41 13.86
N GLY A 242 -4.40 -19.42 13.04
CA GLY A 242 -3.56 -20.56 12.71
C GLY A 242 -2.57 -20.34 11.56
N GLY A 243 -2.45 -19.13 11.04
CA GLY A 243 -1.54 -18.78 9.94
C GLY A 243 -2.13 -19.02 8.55
N PRO A 244 -1.31 -19.23 7.49
CA PRO A 244 -1.78 -19.33 6.11
C PRO A 244 -2.71 -20.50 5.80
N ALA A 245 -2.70 -21.54 6.62
CA ALA A 245 -3.59 -22.70 6.51
C ALA A 245 -4.98 -22.47 7.14
N ASP A 246 -5.11 -21.46 7.99
CA ASP A 246 -6.35 -21.03 8.61
C ASP A 246 -6.67 -19.63 8.11
N THR A 247 -7.60 -19.51 7.17
CA THR A 247 -7.88 -18.26 6.46
C THR A 247 -9.14 -17.57 6.95
N ARG A 248 -9.09 -16.24 7.02
CA ARG A 248 -10.25 -15.37 7.18
C ARG A 248 -10.58 -14.75 5.84
N TRP A 249 -11.85 -14.77 5.46
CA TRP A 249 -12.32 -14.23 4.20
C TRP A 249 -13.11 -12.94 4.40
N PHE A 250 -12.91 -12.01 3.47
CA PHE A 250 -13.68 -10.77 3.44
C PHE A 250 -13.75 -10.23 2.02
N CYS A 251 -14.64 -9.27 1.82
CA CYS A 251 -14.82 -8.53 0.60
C CYS A 251 -14.81 -7.03 0.88
N GLN A 252 -13.91 -6.31 0.23
CA GLN A 252 -13.93 -4.84 0.22
C GLN A 252 -14.93 -4.36 -0.83
N ILE A 253 -15.95 -3.64 -0.40
CA ILE A 253 -16.98 -3.06 -1.27
C ILE A 253 -16.74 -1.56 -1.39
N GLY A 254 -16.32 -1.13 -2.58
CA GLY A 254 -16.02 0.27 -2.90
C GLY A 254 -17.13 0.94 -3.70
N PHE A 255 -17.43 2.20 -3.39
CA PHE A 255 -18.49 3.00 -4.03
C PHE A 255 -18.18 4.50 -3.94
N SER A 256 -18.90 5.31 -4.69
CA SER A 256 -18.84 6.78 -4.59
C SER A 256 -19.82 7.29 -3.55
N GLY A 257 -19.39 8.30 -2.77
CA GLY A 257 -20.19 8.88 -1.68
C GLY A 257 -20.14 8.04 -0.39
N THR A 258 -20.96 8.41 0.59
CA THR A 258 -21.07 7.70 1.87
C THR A 258 -22.32 6.81 1.85
N MET A 259 -22.26 5.71 2.59
CA MET A 259 -23.37 4.75 2.70
C MET A 259 -23.61 4.40 4.17
N ARG A 260 -24.88 4.29 4.52
CA ARG A 260 -25.38 3.76 5.78
C ARG A 260 -26.60 2.90 5.51
N PHE A 261 -26.80 1.88 6.32
CA PHE A 261 -27.97 1.01 6.25
C PHE A 261 -28.85 1.24 7.48
N ASP A 262 -30.17 1.28 7.27
CA ASP A 262 -31.15 1.43 8.35
C ASP A 262 -31.39 0.09 9.07
N SER A 263 -31.09 -1.02 8.40
CA SER A 263 -31.25 -2.38 8.92
C SER A 263 -30.38 -3.40 8.20
N ALA A 264 -30.18 -4.58 8.80
CA ALA A 264 -29.56 -5.72 8.15
C ALA A 264 -30.31 -6.15 6.88
N ALA A 265 -31.64 -6.05 6.86
CA ALA A 265 -32.43 -6.35 5.68
C ALA A 265 -32.15 -5.38 4.51
N ASP A 266 -31.88 -4.11 4.80
CA ASP A 266 -31.49 -3.13 3.79
C ASP A 266 -30.10 -3.41 3.25
N ALA A 267 -29.16 -3.73 4.13
CA ALA A 267 -27.81 -4.18 3.75
C ALA A 267 -27.87 -5.45 2.87
N GLY A 268 -28.70 -6.42 3.22
CA GLY A 268 -28.91 -7.62 2.43
C GLY A 268 -29.43 -7.32 1.03
N ARG A 269 -30.45 -6.47 0.91
CA ARG A 269 -30.96 -6.03 -0.41
C ARG A 269 -29.91 -5.29 -1.24
N PHE A 270 -29.05 -4.53 -0.60
CA PHE A 270 -27.93 -3.88 -1.29
C PHE A 270 -26.95 -4.91 -1.87
N LEU A 271 -26.54 -5.92 -1.08
CA LEU A 271 -25.62 -6.97 -1.52
C LEU A 271 -26.23 -7.79 -2.67
N ASP A 272 -27.50 -8.18 -2.59
CA ASP A 272 -28.20 -8.91 -3.65
C ASP A 272 -28.25 -8.14 -4.98
N ARG A 273 -28.46 -6.81 -4.90
CA ARG A 273 -28.46 -5.94 -6.08
C ARG A 273 -27.06 -5.75 -6.66
N ALA A 274 -26.03 -5.70 -5.82
CA ALA A 274 -24.65 -5.56 -6.26
C ALA A 274 -24.17 -6.82 -6.99
N HIS A 275 -24.25 -7.98 -6.34
CA HIS A 275 -24.03 -9.28 -6.97
C HIS A 275 -24.54 -10.42 -6.06
N PRO A 276 -25.25 -11.46 -6.59
CA PRO A 276 -25.77 -12.57 -5.78
C PRO A 276 -24.71 -13.32 -4.98
N LEU A 277 -23.48 -13.44 -5.48
CA LEU A 277 -22.37 -14.09 -4.78
C LEU A 277 -22.03 -13.41 -3.44
N LEU A 278 -22.27 -12.11 -3.28
CA LEU A 278 -22.01 -11.43 -2.01
C LEU A 278 -22.91 -11.97 -0.88
N ARG A 279 -24.17 -12.32 -1.22
CA ARG A 279 -25.10 -12.99 -0.27
C ARG A 279 -24.78 -14.48 -0.13
N HIS A 280 -24.33 -15.14 -1.21
CA HIS A 280 -23.97 -16.55 -1.18
C HIS A 280 -22.83 -16.81 -0.18
N PHE A 281 -21.83 -15.94 -0.12
CA PHE A 281 -20.65 -16.08 0.76
C PHE A 281 -20.81 -15.46 2.15
N ALA A 282 -21.89 -14.76 2.45
CA ALA A 282 -22.14 -14.11 3.75
C ALA A 282 -23.41 -14.60 4.41
N SER A 283 -23.32 -15.13 5.63
CA SER A 283 -24.46 -15.48 6.46
C SER A 283 -25.25 -14.24 6.89
N ASP A 284 -26.45 -14.43 7.41
CA ASP A 284 -27.27 -13.34 7.93
C ASP A 284 -26.57 -12.60 9.08
N THR A 285 -25.81 -13.30 9.92
CA THR A 285 -24.97 -12.69 10.97
C THR A 285 -23.93 -11.76 10.37
N LYS A 286 -23.26 -12.17 9.29
CA LYS A 286 -22.26 -11.32 8.61
C LYS A 286 -22.87 -10.12 7.90
N VAL A 287 -24.09 -10.24 7.40
CA VAL A 287 -24.86 -9.12 6.85
C VAL A 287 -25.28 -8.14 7.93
N GLU A 288 -25.67 -8.62 9.12
CA GLU A 288 -25.97 -7.76 10.25
C GLU A 288 -24.72 -6.99 10.71
N GLU A 289 -23.57 -7.67 10.89
CA GLU A 289 -22.30 -7.03 11.17
C GLU A 289 -21.94 -5.97 10.10
N PHE A 290 -22.11 -6.29 8.81
CA PHE A 290 -21.84 -5.40 7.69
C PHE A 290 -22.69 -4.13 7.74
N SER A 291 -23.96 -4.23 8.14
CA SER A 291 -24.87 -3.09 8.27
C SER A 291 -24.38 -2.02 9.26
N GLN A 292 -23.52 -2.41 10.20
CA GLN A 292 -22.98 -1.57 11.28
C GLN A 292 -21.53 -1.16 11.05
N ARG A 293 -20.89 -1.61 9.94
CA ARG A 293 -19.47 -1.32 9.64
C ARG A 293 -19.23 0.15 9.38
N GLN A 294 -18.02 0.59 9.74
CA GLN A 294 -17.57 1.95 9.46
C GLN A 294 -17.32 2.15 7.97
N CYS A 295 -18.01 3.13 7.38
CA CYS A 295 -17.74 3.59 6.03
C CYS A 295 -16.43 4.39 6.00
N LEU A 296 -15.41 3.87 5.32
CA LEU A 296 -14.07 4.46 5.29
C LEU A 296 -13.83 5.23 3.98
N PRO A 297 -13.30 6.47 4.04
CA PRO A 297 -12.92 7.20 2.84
C PRO A 297 -11.67 6.57 2.20
N THR A 298 -11.76 6.24 0.92
CA THR A 298 -10.69 5.59 0.14
C THR A 298 -10.27 6.39 -1.10
N GLY A 299 -10.92 7.53 -1.37
CA GLY A 299 -10.65 8.37 -2.55
C GLY A 299 -9.54 9.40 -2.37
N LYS A 300 -8.96 9.52 -1.18
CA LYS A 300 -8.01 10.60 -0.86
C LYS A 300 -6.61 10.30 -1.37
N THR A 301 -6.00 11.30 -1.99
CA THR A 301 -4.58 11.31 -2.35
C THR A 301 -3.93 12.62 -1.94
N LYS A 302 -2.60 12.59 -1.78
CA LYS A 302 -1.80 13.79 -1.54
C LYS A 302 -0.56 13.77 -2.44
N ARG A 303 -0.09 14.96 -2.77
CA ARG A 303 1.14 15.19 -3.51
C ARG A 303 1.96 16.22 -2.74
N CYS A 304 3.17 15.87 -2.37
CA CYS A 304 4.14 16.80 -1.81
C CYS A 304 4.93 17.45 -2.95
N SER A 305 5.30 18.70 -2.80
CA SER A 305 6.21 19.41 -3.74
C SER A 305 7.58 18.73 -3.84
N SER A 306 7.99 18.05 -2.77
CA SER A 306 9.18 17.20 -2.70
C SER A 306 8.93 16.05 -1.74
N LEU A 307 9.63 14.92 -1.91
CA LEU A 307 9.68 13.83 -0.92
C LEU A 307 10.75 14.07 0.15
N VAL A 308 11.49 15.19 0.08
CA VAL A 308 12.58 15.52 0.99
C VAL A 308 12.49 16.98 1.39
N ALA A 309 12.76 17.26 2.66
CA ALA A 309 12.93 18.59 3.24
C ALA A 309 14.14 18.57 4.18
N GLY A 310 15.24 19.24 3.81
CA GLY A 310 16.50 19.12 4.54
C GLY A 310 16.96 17.66 4.64
N ARG A 311 17.16 17.19 5.86
CA ARG A 311 17.54 15.79 6.15
C ARG A 311 16.35 14.97 6.68
N VAL A 312 15.17 15.27 6.18
CA VAL A 312 13.95 14.49 6.44
C VAL A 312 13.40 14.01 5.11
N ALA A 313 13.23 12.70 4.96
CA ALA A 313 12.60 12.08 3.80
C ALA A 313 11.20 11.56 4.14
N LEU A 314 10.31 11.55 3.16
CA LEU A 314 8.97 10.94 3.25
C LEU A 314 8.93 9.69 2.36
N LEU A 315 8.40 8.59 2.90
CA LEU A 315 8.35 7.29 2.22
C LEU A 315 6.96 6.65 2.32
N GLY A 316 6.54 5.97 1.26
CA GLY A 316 5.24 5.34 1.16
C GLY A 316 4.09 6.35 1.29
N ASP A 317 3.02 5.98 1.96
CA ASP A 317 1.84 6.84 2.13
C ASP A 317 2.13 8.12 2.93
N ALA A 318 3.24 8.20 3.65
CA ALA A 318 3.65 9.44 4.31
C ALA A 318 3.97 10.55 3.28
N GLY A 319 4.60 10.19 2.16
CA GLY A 319 4.92 11.12 1.07
C GLY A 319 3.84 11.19 -0.01
N ALA A 320 3.28 10.05 -0.39
CA ALA A 320 2.42 9.91 -1.56
C ALA A 320 1.29 8.90 -1.35
N PRO A 321 0.31 9.16 -0.48
CA PRO A 321 -0.84 8.29 -0.34
C PRO A 321 -1.68 8.31 -1.61
N VAL A 322 -2.12 7.12 -2.05
CA VAL A 322 -2.96 6.95 -3.23
C VAL A 322 -4.23 6.16 -2.89
N PRO A 323 -5.31 6.32 -3.67
CA PRO A 323 -6.48 5.45 -3.57
C PRO A 323 -6.08 3.97 -3.68
N PRO A 324 -6.81 3.03 -3.03
CA PRO A 324 -6.46 1.62 -3.02
C PRO A 324 -6.63 1.00 -4.41
N VAL A 325 -5.52 0.83 -5.10
CA VAL A 325 -5.42 0.19 -6.43
C VAL A 325 -4.53 -1.06 -6.39
N GLY A 326 -4.30 -1.60 -5.20
CA GLY A 326 -3.45 -2.77 -4.98
C GLY A 326 -1.95 -2.50 -5.07
N GLN A 327 -1.52 -1.22 -5.10
CA GLN A 327 -0.10 -0.89 -5.27
C GLN A 327 0.52 -0.09 -4.11
N GLY A 328 -0.24 0.27 -3.09
CA GLY A 328 0.27 1.11 -1.99
C GLY A 328 1.45 0.48 -1.24
N VAL A 329 1.31 -0.79 -0.83
CA VAL A 329 2.39 -1.52 -0.12
C VAL A 329 3.55 -1.85 -1.07
N ASN A 330 3.26 -2.25 -2.32
CA ASN A 330 4.29 -2.54 -3.32
C ASN A 330 5.18 -1.31 -3.58
N ALA A 331 4.58 -0.15 -3.79
CA ALA A 331 5.30 1.11 -3.96
C ALA A 331 6.06 1.54 -2.68
N ALA A 332 5.47 1.31 -1.50
CA ALA A 332 6.12 1.64 -0.24
C ALA A 332 7.39 0.80 -0.02
N MET A 333 7.33 -0.49 -0.31
CA MET A 333 8.48 -1.40 -0.21
C MET A 333 9.56 -1.06 -1.24
N GLU A 334 9.18 -0.82 -2.51
CA GLU A 334 10.15 -0.44 -3.54
C GLU A 334 10.79 0.92 -3.27
N GLY A 335 10.01 1.93 -2.87
CA GLY A 335 10.53 3.23 -2.50
C GLY A 335 11.54 3.16 -1.34
N ALA A 336 11.38 2.20 -0.44
CA ALA A 336 12.35 1.92 0.63
C ALA A 336 13.69 1.43 0.06
N THR A 337 13.67 0.51 -0.90
CA THR A 337 14.90 0.03 -1.54
C THR A 337 15.55 1.10 -2.41
N VAL A 338 14.76 1.93 -3.10
CA VAL A 338 15.29 3.07 -3.88
C VAL A 338 15.99 4.09 -2.97
N LEU A 339 15.38 4.44 -1.82
CA LEU A 339 16.04 5.33 -0.85
C LEU A 339 17.35 4.71 -0.33
N ALA A 340 17.34 3.44 0.04
CA ALA A 340 18.54 2.74 0.49
C ALA A 340 19.62 2.72 -0.58
N GLN A 341 19.29 2.45 -1.84
CA GLN A 341 20.23 2.49 -2.97
C GLN A 341 20.83 3.88 -3.17
N CYS A 342 20.01 4.95 -3.16
CA CYS A 342 20.52 6.32 -3.25
C CYS A 342 21.50 6.66 -2.12
N LEU A 343 21.20 6.24 -0.87
CA LEU A 343 22.07 6.42 0.27
C LEU A 343 23.39 5.64 0.14
N HIS A 344 23.34 4.47 -0.47
CA HIS A 344 24.53 3.66 -0.75
C HIS A 344 25.39 4.24 -1.87
N GLU A 345 24.79 4.67 -2.97
CA GLU A 345 25.51 5.23 -4.14
C GLU A 345 26.15 6.57 -3.84
N HIS A 346 25.55 7.36 -2.95
CA HIS A 346 26.02 8.69 -2.56
C HIS A 346 26.52 8.74 -1.10
N ARG A 347 27.25 7.73 -0.66
CA ARG A 347 27.73 7.61 0.75
C ARG A 347 28.51 8.82 1.26
N ASP A 348 29.17 9.53 0.37
CA ASP A 348 29.98 10.70 0.71
C ASP A 348 29.12 11.98 0.93
N SER A 349 27.85 11.96 0.53
CA SER A 349 26.95 13.13 0.64
C SER A 349 25.50 12.72 0.83
N LEU A 350 25.03 12.82 2.08
CA LEU A 350 23.63 12.55 2.42
C LEU A 350 22.66 13.48 1.64
N ASP A 351 23.06 14.74 1.41
CA ASP A 351 22.23 15.69 0.67
C ASP A 351 22.11 15.30 -0.81
N ALA A 352 23.19 14.79 -1.43
CA ALA A 352 23.14 14.25 -2.81
C ALA A 352 22.28 12.98 -2.89
N ALA A 353 22.38 12.07 -1.90
CA ALA A 353 21.56 10.88 -1.82
C ALA A 353 20.05 11.21 -1.75
N LEU A 354 19.71 12.16 -0.89
CA LEU A 354 18.32 12.60 -0.71
C LEU A 354 17.78 13.33 -1.95
N ALA A 355 18.60 14.13 -2.62
CA ALA A 355 18.24 14.76 -3.89
C ALA A 355 17.99 13.72 -5.00
N ALA A 356 18.85 12.70 -5.10
CA ALA A 356 18.69 11.59 -6.04
C ALA A 356 17.40 10.80 -5.77
N TYR A 357 17.12 10.49 -4.51
CA TYR A 357 15.86 9.85 -4.10
C TYR A 357 14.63 10.68 -4.49
N ALA A 358 14.61 11.98 -4.15
CA ALA A 358 13.49 12.85 -4.46
C ALA A 358 13.24 12.96 -5.98
N ALA A 359 14.29 13.01 -6.79
CA ALA A 359 14.19 13.07 -8.24
C ALA A 359 13.70 11.75 -8.85
N THR A 360 14.25 10.61 -8.41
CA THR A 360 13.94 9.30 -8.95
C THR A 360 12.56 8.83 -8.48
N TRP A 361 12.35 8.75 -7.16
CA TRP A 361 11.12 8.21 -6.61
C TRP A 361 9.93 9.17 -6.72
N GLY A 362 10.19 10.47 -6.76
CA GLY A 362 9.15 11.47 -6.98
C GLY A 362 8.41 11.30 -8.32
N ARG A 363 9.13 10.91 -9.38
CA ARG A 363 8.52 10.59 -10.69
C ARG A 363 7.64 9.36 -10.64
N GLU A 364 8.09 8.33 -9.94
CA GLU A 364 7.36 7.05 -9.81
C GLU A 364 6.07 7.23 -8.99
N THR A 365 6.15 7.95 -7.87
CA THR A 365 4.97 8.25 -7.04
C THR A 365 3.95 9.14 -7.75
N ASP A 366 4.39 10.13 -8.54
CA ASP A 366 3.46 10.96 -9.35
C ASP A 366 2.78 10.14 -10.44
N ALA A 367 3.49 9.23 -11.10
CA ALA A 367 2.92 8.32 -12.09
C ALA A 367 1.91 7.36 -11.45
N LEU A 368 2.24 6.74 -10.32
CA LEU A 368 1.32 5.88 -9.58
C LEU A 368 0.05 6.64 -9.14
N ARG A 369 0.21 7.86 -8.65
CA ARG A 369 -0.92 8.73 -8.30
C ARG A 369 -1.83 8.95 -9.51
N ARG A 370 -1.28 9.25 -10.68
CA ARG A 370 -2.05 9.43 -11.92
C ARG A 370 -2.79 8.16 -12.32
N ILE A 371 -2.15 7.00 -12.22
CA ILE A 371 -2.80 5.69 -12.46
C ILE A 371 -3.97 5.50 -11.48
N ALA A 372 -3.75 5.72 -10.18
CA ALA A 372 -4.77 5.55 -9.16
C ALA A 372 -5.96 6.52 -9.33
N MET A 373 -5.72 7.75 -9.78
CA MET A 373 -6.76 8.73 -10.07
C MET A 373 -7.63 8.37 -11.27
N THR A 374 -7.26 7.38 -12.08
CA THR A 374 -8.14 6.86 -13.16
C THR A 374 -9.31 6.03 -12.63
N VAL A 375 -9.26 5.58 -11.36
CA VAL A 375 -10.30 4.76 -10.69
C VAL A 375 -11.28 5.68 -9.96
N ASP A 376 -11.98 6.51 -10.69
CA ASP A 376 -13.04 7.39 -10.16
C ASP A 376 -14.38 6.67 -10.24
N LEU A 377 -14.87 6.14 -9.13
CA LEU A 377 -16.12 5.39 -9.04
C LEU A 377 -17.38 6.27 -9.21
N SER A 378 -17.22 7.59 -9.15
CA SER A 378 -18.33 8.51 -9.45
C SER A 378 -18.69 8.56 -10.95
N GLN A 379 -17.78 8.08 -11.81
CA GLN A 379 -17.97 8.08 -13.27
C GLN A 379 -18.56 6.73 -13.73
N PRO A 380 -19.77 6.68 -14.29
CA PRO A 380 -20.43 5.42 -14.68
C PRO A 380 -19.63 4.58 -15.68
N MET A 381 -18.82 5.23 -16.50
CA MET A 381 -18.01 4.55 -17.54
C MET A 381 -16.66 4.05 -17.06
N THR A 382 -16.26 4.33 -15.80
CA THR A 382 -14.97 3.88 -15.26
C THR A 382 -14.77 2.36 -15.32
N PRO A 383 -15.74 1.51 -14.91
CA PRO A 383 -15.60 0.06 -15.01
C PRO A 383 -15.41 -0.42 -16.45
N PHE A 384 -16.20 0.11 -17.37
CA PHE A 384 -16.07 -0.22 -18.78
C PHE A 384 -14.71 0.19 -19.36
N ARG A 385 -14.21 1.38 -19.00
CA ARG A 385 -12.88 1.87 -19.41
C ARG A 385 -11.77 0.97 -18.90
N ILE A 386 -11.83 0.57 -17.63
CA ILE A 386 -10.83 -0.34 -17.01
C ILE A 386 -10.86 -1.68 -17.73
N LEU A 387 -12.03 -2.26 -17.96
CA LEU A 387 -12.19 -3.55 -18.65
C LEU A 387 -11.64 -3.49 -20.08
N MET A 388 -11.99 -2.46 -20.85
CA MET A 388 -11.49 -2.26 -22.21
C MET A 388 -9.97 -2.07 -22.25
N ALA A 389 -9.43 -1.28 -21.33
CA ALA A 389 -7.99 -1.08 -21.22
C ALA A 389 -7.24 -2.39 -20.86
N SER A 390 -7.82 -3.22 -19.99
CA SER A 390 -7.27 -4.55 -19.65
C SER A 390 -7.33 -5.47 -20.86
N PHE A 391 -8.47 -5.57 -21.54
CA PHE A 391 -8.63 -6.41 -22.75
C PHE A 391 -7.66 -6.02 -23.86
N LEU A 392 -7.41 -4.73 -24.04
CA LEU A 392 -6.49 -4.19 -25.06
C LEU A 392 -5.03 -4.11 -24.59
N GLY A 393 -4.72 -4.60 -23.37
CA GLY A 393 -3.36 -4.73 -22.84
C GLY A 393 -2.68 -3.42 -22.43
N TYR A 394 -3.44 -2.32 -22.24
CA TYR A 394 -2.86 -1.03 -21.82
C TYR A 394 -3.40 -0.52 -20.47
N SER A 395 -4.08 -1.36 -19.68
CA SER A 395 -4.59 -0.97 -18.36
C SER A 395 -3.47 -0.52 -17.42
N GLY A 396 -3.52 0.72 -16.93
CA GLY A 396 -2.55 1.23 -15.98
C GLY A 396 -2.50 0.40 -14.69
N LEU A 397 -3.63 -0.16 -14.25
CA LEU A 397 -3.70 -1.01 -13.06
C LEU A 397 -2.98 -2.34 -13.26
N THR A 398 -3.14 -2.97 -14.42
CA THR A 398 -2.46 -4.24 -14.76
C THR A 398 -0.97 -3.99 -15.02
N LEU A 399 -0.63 -2.93 -15.76
CA LEU A 399 0.77 -2.59 -16.06
C LEU A 399 1.56 -2.22 -14.80
N ALA A 400 0.94 -1.55 -13.82
CA ALA A 400 1.57 -1.22 -12.54
C ALA A 400 1.91 -2.44 -11.67
N LYS A 401 1.37 -3.63 -11.97
CA LYS A 401 1.71 -4.89 -11.28
C LYS A 401 2.87 -5.64 -11.92
N ARG A 402 3.33 -5.21 -13.08
CA ARG A 402 4.43 -5.87 -13.80
C ARG A 402 5.77 -5.57 -13.15
N GLU A 403 6.61 -6.60 -13.06
CA GLU A 403 7.96 -6.49 -12.50
C GLU A 403 8.95 -5.78 -13.44
N ASP A 404 8.73 -5.87 -14.74
CA ASP A 404 9.61 -5.35 -15.79
C ASP A 404 9.33 -3.89 -16.19
N LEU A 405 8.34 -3.24 -15.58
CA LEU A 405 7.99 -1.84 -15.83
C LEU A 405 8.11 -1.01 -14.55
N SER A 406 8.52 0.25 -14.69
CA SER A 406 8.34 1.26 -13.66
C SER A 406 6.90 1.83 -13.69
N TYR A 407 6.48 2.51 -12.62
CA TYR A 407 5.18 3.19 -12.62
C TYR A 407 5.10 4.29 -13.69
N ALA A 408 6.21 4.97 -13.95
CA ALA A 408 6.29 5.98 -15.00
C ALA A 408 6.09 5.38 -16.39
N GLU A 409 6.71 4.24 -16.70
CA GLU A 409 6.52 3.51 -17.97
C GLU A 409 5.10 2.94 -18.09
N ALA A 410 4.54 2.41 -17.00
CA ALA A 410 3.17 1.93 -16.95
C ALA A 410 2.17 3.08 -17.26
N TRP A 411 2.38 4.26 -16.67
CA TRP A 411 1.58 5.46 -16.97
C TRP A 411 1.67 5.90 -18.43
N GLU A 412 2.91 5.97 -18.97
CA GLU A 412 3.11 6.37 -20.38
C GLU A 412 2.47 5.37 -21.34
N THR A 413 2.55 4.07 -21.07
CA THR A 413 1.91 3.03 -21.87
C THR A 413 0.39 3.15 -21.84
N PHE A 414 -0.18 3.36 -20.65
CA PHE A 414 -1.60 3.63 -20.47
C PHE A 414 -2.03 4.86 -21.27
N ARG A 415 -1.32 5.98 -21.14
CA ARG A 415 -1.61 7.23 -21.83
C ARG A 415 -1.61 7.07 -23.35
N ARG A 416 -0.60 6.38 -23.91
CA ARG A 416 -0.51 6.08 -25.35
C ARG A 416 -1.67 5.19 -25.82
N GLY A 417 -2.07 4.23 -25.02
CA GLY A 417 -3.24 3.38 -25.29
C GLY A 417 -4.53 4.19 -25.36
N GLU A 418 -4.77 5.05 -24.36
CA GLU A 418 -5.93 5.96 -24.38
C GLU A 418 -5.91 6.92 -25.60
N ASP A 419 -4.75 7.47 -25.97
CA ASP A 419 -4.62 8.36 -27.12
C ASP A 419 -4.99 7.66 -28.43
N ARG A 420 -4.62 6.38 -28.59
CA ARG A 420 -5.03 5.58 -29.76
C ARG A 420 -6.54 5.39 -29.81
N ILE A 421 -7.16 5.00 -28.69
CA ILE A 421 -8.63 4.80 -28.63
C ILE A 421 -9.39 6.10 -28.88
N ARG A 422 -8.92 7.23 -28.33
CA ARG A 422 -9.58 8.54 -28.56
C ARG A 422 -9.59 8.99 -30.02
N ARG A 423 -8.70 8.47 -30.86
CA ARG A 423 -8.67 8.71 -32.32
C ARG A 423 -9.60 7.79 -33.10
N THR A 424 -10.30 6.87 -32.45
CA THR A 424 -11.28 5.96 -33.05
C THR A 424 -12.70 6.39 -32.67
N PRO A 425 -13.76 5.87 -33.33
CA PRO A 425 -15.14 6.12 -32.92
C PRO A 425 -15.44 5.75 -31.47
N LEU A 426 -14.73 4.76 -30.91
CA LEU A 426 -14.81 4.38 -29.50
C LEU A 426 -14.34 5.51 -28.56
N GLY A 427 -13.52 6.43 -29.03
CA GLY A 427 -13.07 7.58 -28.25
C GLY A 427 -14.20 8.53 -27.85
N LEU A 428 -15.33 8.53 -28.54
CA LEU A 428 -16.51 9.32 -28.21
C LEU A 428 -17.16 8.88 -26.88
N VAL A 429 -16.92 7.64 -26.46
CA VAL A 429 -17.46 7.06 -25.23
C VAL A 429 -16.53 7.31 -24.03
N LEU A 430 -15.29 7.76 -24.25
CA LEU A 430 -14.34 8.02 -23.17
C LEU A 430 -14.64 9.40 -22.52
N PRO A 431 -14.68 9.49 -21.18
CA PRO A 431 -14.85 10.77 -20.51
C PRO A 431 -13.70 11.74 -20.82
N PRO A 432 -13.92 13.07 -20.72
CA PRO A 432 -12.85 14.04 -20.88
C PRO A 432 -11.72 13.77 -19.87
N ARG A 433 -10.46 14.05 -20.29
CA ARG A 433 -9.32 13.97 -19.37
C ARG A 433 -9.50 14.97 -18.23
N ARG A 434 -9.32 14.52 -17.00
CA ARG A 434 -9.02 15.42 -15.90
C ARG A 434 -7.52 15.70 -15.96
N GLY A 435 -7.13 16.96 -16.02
CA GLY A 435 -5.76 17.46 -16.10
C GLY A 435 -4.92 17.11 -14.88
#